data_d273d71df1f54a53c02c742e10e4f284
#
_entry.id   d273d71df1f54a53c02c742e10e4f284
#
_cell.length_a   1.000
_cell.length_b   1.000
_cell.length_c   1.000
_cell.angle_alpha   90.00
_cell.angle_beta   90.00
_cell.angle_gamma   90.00
#
_symmetry.space_group_name_H-M   'P 1'
#
loop_
_entity.id
_entity.type
_entity.pdbx_description
1 polymer ?
#
loop_
_entity_poly.entity_id
_entity_poly.type
_entity_poly.pdbx_seq_one_letter_code
_entity_poly.pdbx_strand_id
1 'polypeptide(L)'
;MQKKVLILKHVNCCSIILFFFASFAFAAQELKVGFIQGRGNDAQVEEQAFKNAKIEFEVLDKGNYKIDTLLKYDVIAVGVVAYDKNEPLKENFKVVNEYVEKGGYLVTVDFQQDSTWNKNFLPHPLELLDPDLDDNVGVILADHDIFKKPNALTDKHFGGGWGAGDFMADGPHEAPKPWKPLITDKQNKWPLVVWAKAGKGDVVFNSLQILQSLGRTGKKEVSEVLHNFLFWRGPRTVDAKGKLATTWSVLKMH
;
A
#
# COMPACT_ATOMS: atom_id res chain seq x y z
N MET A 1 -11.22 90.31 22.22
CA MET A 1 -10.59 89.49 21.18
C MET A 1 -10.68 88.02 21.58
N GLN A 2 -11.64 87.26 21.04
CA GLN A 2 -11.79 85.84 21.29
C GLN A 2 -11.36 85.06 20.03
N LYS A 3 -10.31 84.23 20.19
CA LYS A 3 -9.87 83.28 19.14
C LYS A 3 -10.75 82.06 19.15
N LYS A 4 -11.48 81.82 18.06
CA LYS A 4 -12.16 80.52 17.82
C LYS A 4 -11.15 79.50 17.34
N VAL A 5 -11.06 78.39 18.11
CA VAL A 5 -10.29 77.24 17.75
C VAL A 5 -11.19 76.28 16.95
N LEU A 6 -10.85 76.02 15.69
CA LEU A 6 -11.56 75.10 14.81
C LEU A 6 -10.98 73.67 15.04
N ILE A 7 -11.78 72.76 15.58
CA ILE A 7 -11.40 71.38 15.77
C ILE A 7 -11.83 70.60 14.52
N LEU A 8 -10.86 70.17 13.70
CA LEU A 8 -11.06 69.25 12.60
C LEU A 8 -11.22 67.85 13.16
N LYS A 9 -12.40 67.25 13.02
CA LYS A 9 -12.63 65.84 13.32
C LYS A 9 -12.13 65.02 12.13
N HIS A 10 -11.07 64.26 12.33
CA HIS A 10 -10.64 63.20 11.38
C HIS A 10 -11.55 61.99 11.53
N VAL A 11 -12.31 61.72 10.50
CA VAL A 11 -13.04 60.43 10.37
C VAL A 11 -12.09 59.42 9.83
N ASN A 12 -11.58 58.54 10.68
CA ASN A 12 -10.78 57.39 10.28
C ASN A 12 -11.74 56.34 9.71
N CYS A 13 -11.75 56.22 8.39
CA CYS A 13 -12.44 55.16 7.66
C CYS A 13 -11.55 53.89 7.70
N CYS A 14 -11.68 53.09 8.74
CA CYS A 14 -11.07 51.75 8.78
C CYS A 14 -11.79 50.84 7.81
N SER A 15 -11.25 50.69 6.60
CA SER A 15 -11.67 49.66 5.65
C SER A 15 -11.27 48.29 6.19
N ILE A 16 -12.22 47.56 6.77
CA ILE A 16 -12.03 46.17 7.17
C ILE A 16 -12.05 45.34 5.88
N ILE A 17 -10.87 44.98 5.37
CA ILE A 17 -10.75 43.98 4.31
C ILE A 17 -10.91 42.62 4.96
N LEU A 18 -12.12 42.03 4.85
CA LEU A 18 -12.40 40.64 5.19
C LEU A 18 -11.76 39.75 4.13
N PHE A 19 -10.57 39.21 4.42
CA PHE A 19 -10.01 38.09 3.65
C PHE A 19 -10.81 36.83 3.97
N PHE A 20 -11.73 36.46 3.10
CA PHE A 20 -12.32 35.13 3.07
C PHE A 20 -11.23 34.15 2.62
N PHE A 21 -10.51 33.56 3.57
CA PHE A 21 -9.76 32.35 3.30
C PHE A 21 -10.79 31.22 3.08
N ALA A 22 -11.16 30.98 1.83
CA ALA A 22 -11.81 29.76 1.43
C ALA A 22 -10.81 28.61 1.68
N SER A 23 -10.87 28.00 2.85
CA SER A 23 -10.16 26.76 3.15
C SER A 23 -10.76 25.69 2.25
N PHE A 24 -10.15 25.48 1.07
CA PHE A 24 -10.41 24.27 0.30
C PHE A 24 -9.85 23.12 1.13
N ALA A 25 -10.69 22.53 1.96
CA ALA A 25 -10.42 21.21 2.50
C ALA A 25 -10.40 20.25 1.31
N PHE A 26 -9.22 20.00 0.75
CA PHE A 26 -9.03 18.82 -0.09
C PHE A 26 -9.35 17.63 0.82
N ALA A 27 -10.54 17.06 0.68
CA ALA A 27 -10.82 15.76 1.23
C ALA A 27 -9.72 14.84 0.69
N ALA A 28 -8.86 14.34 1.56
CA ALA A 28 -7.86 13.36 1.17
C ALA A 28 -8.63 12.21 0.53
N GLN A 29 -8.38 11.94 -0.75
CA GLN A 29 -9.05 10.87 -1.46
C GLN A 29 -8.65 9.58 -0.75
N GLU A 30 -9.64 8.90 -0.17
CA GLU A 30 -9.44 7.63 0.50
C GLU A 30 -8.94 6.60 -0.51
N LEU A 31 -7.84 5.93 -0.17
CA LEU A 31 -7.21 4.95 -1.05
C LEU A 31 -8.06 3.68 -1.08
N LYS A 32 -8.38 3.21 -2.27
CA LYS A 32 -9.15 1.97 -2.47
C LYS A 32 -8.23 0.76 -2.47
N VAL A 33 -8.43 -0.11 -1.49
CA VAL A 33 -7.71 -1.36 -1.34
C VAL A 33 -8.56 -2.52 -1.87
N GLY A 34 -8.10 -3.20 -2.92
CA GLY A 34 -8.61 -4.50 -3.32
C GLY A 34 -7.80 -5.58 -2.61
N PHE A 35 -8.45 -6.54 -1.97
CA PHE A 35 -7.78 -7.57 -1.21
C PHE A 35 -8.07 -8.96 -1.78
N ILE A 36 -7.01 -9.65 -2.17
CA ILE A 36 -7.05 -11.07 -2.57
C ILE A 36 -6.75 -11.89 -1.33
N GLN A 37 -7.81 -12.40 -0.72
CA GLN A 37 -7.77 -13.07 0.56
C GLN A 37 -7.13 -14.46 0.45
N GLY A 38 -6.38 -14.88 1.46
CA GLY A 38 -6.02 -16.27 1.70
C GLY A 38 -7.25 -17.15 1.94
N ARG A 39 -7.07 -18.40 2.28
CA ARG A 39 -8.18 -19.34 2.47
C ARG A 39 -8.17 -20.02 3.84
N GLY A 40 -9.34 -20.48 4.23
CA GLY A 40 -9.52 -21.24 5.45
C GLY A 40 -9.43 -20.37 6.70
N ASN A 41 -8.71 -20.85 7.71
CA ASN A 41 -8.57 -20.15 8.99
C ASN A 41 -7.80 -18.83 8.88
N ASP A 42 -6.99 -18.66 7.84
CA ASP A 42 -6.21 -17.45 7.62
C ASP A 42 -7.11 -16.24 7.35
N ALA A 43 -8.24 -16.44 6.66
CA ALA A 43 -9.17 -15.37 6.30
C ALA A 43 -9.64 -14.55 7.51
N GLN A 44 -9.91 -15.18 8.65
CA GLN A 44 -10.35 -14.48 9.87
C GLN A 44 -9.20 -13.65 10.48
N VAL A 45 -7.99 -14.18 10.46
CA VAL A 45 -6.79 -13.49 10.96
C VAL A 45 -6.47 -12.27 10.08
N GLU A 46 -6.60 -12.42 8.77
CA GLU A 46 -6.42 -11.34 7.80
C GLU A 46 -7.43 -10.20 8.01
N GLU A 47 -8.72 -10.52 8.13
CA GLU A 47 -9.75 -9.52 8.42
C GLU A 47 -9.50 -8.80 9.76
N GLN A 48 -9.06 -9.55 10.78
CA GLN A 48 -8.71 -8.96 12.06
C GLN A 48 -7.49 -8.03 11.96
N ALA A 49 -6.51 -8.35 11.11
CA ALA A 49 -5.36 -7.49 10.85
C ALA A 49 -5.78 -6.14 10.24
N PHE A 50 -6.64 -6.17 9.24
CA PHE A 50 -7.18 -4.93 8.64
C PHE A 50 -8.00 -4.11 9.64
N LYS A 51 -8.81 -4.76 10.50
CA LYS A 51 -9.53 -4.08 11.58
C LYS A 51 -8.58 -3.44 12.59
N ASN A 52 -7.53 -4.16 13.00
CA ASN A 52 -6.51 -3.64 13.92
C ASN A 52 -5.78 -2.43 13.32
N ALA A 53 -5.53 -2.45 12.00
CA ALA A 53 -4.93 -1.34 11.28
C ALA A 53 -5.92 -0.21 10.94
N LYS A 54 -7.23 -0.41 11.12
CA LYS A 54 -8.29 0.54 10.71
C LYS A 54 -8.23 0.84 9.21
N ILE A 55 -8.01 -0.17 8.39
CA ILE A 55 -7.94 -0.07 6.93
C ILE A 55 -9.20 -0.70 6.35
N GLU A 56 -9.91 0.04 5.50
CA GLU A 56 -11.03 -0.48 4.72
C GLU A 56 -10.51 -1.18 3.45
N PHE A 57 -11.16 -2.26 3.06
CA PHE A 57 -10.81 -3.04 1.88
C PHE A 57 -12.04 -3.70 1.26
N GLU A 58 -11.94 -4.06 -0.01
CA GLU A 58 -12.91 -4.89 -0.72
C GLU A 58 -12.26 -6.23 -1.06
N VAL A 59 -12.89 -7.34 -0.67
CA VAL A 59 -12.40 -8.68 -1.04
C VAL A 59 -12.64 -8.91 -2.53
N LEU A 60 -11.60 -9.33 -3.24
CA LEU A 60 -11.67 -9.67 -4.66
C LEU A 60 -11.98 -11.15 -4.83
N ASP A 61 -13.11 -11.45 -5.46
CA ASP A 61 -13.55 -12.78 -5.81
C ASP A 61 -13.42 -13.06 -7.33
N LYS A 62 -13.90 -14.22 -7.77
CA LYS A 62 -13.86 -14.65 -9.17
C LYS A 62 -14.46 -13.64 -10.15
N GLY A 63 -15.46 -12.87 -9.74
CA GLY A 63 -16.14 -11.88 -10.59
C GLY A 63 -15.32 -10.60 -10.81
N ASN A 64 -14.33 -10.34 -9.95
CA ASN A 64 -13.54 -9.11 -9.95
C ASN A 64 -12.33 -9.14 -10.89
N TYR A 65 -11.87 -10.32 -11.34
CA TYR A 65 -10.68 -10.46 -12.19
C TYR A 65 -10.94 -10.02 -13.64
N LYS A 66 -11.30 -8.74 -13.78
CA LYS A 66 -11.42 -8.03 -15.05
C LYS A 66 -10.61 -6.75 -14.95
N ILE A 67 -9.85 -6.44 -15.98
CA ILE A 67 -8.91 -5.31 -15.95
C ILE A 67 -9.60 -3.99 -15.55
N ASP A 68 -10.79 -3.68 -16.12
CA ASP A 68 -11.54 -2.46 -15.78
C ASP A 68 -12.04 -2.43 -14.34
N THR A 69 -12.23 -3.60 -13.72
CA THR A 69 -12.58 -3.71 -12.30
C THR A 69 -11.34 -3.49 -11.44
N LEU A 70 -10.24 -4.18 -11.74
CA LEU A 70 -9.01 -4.05 -10.97
C LEU A 70 -8.44 -2.63 -11.02
N LEU A 71 -8.59 -1.95 -12.17
CA LEU A 71 -8.15 -0.56 -12.32
C LEU A 71 -8.92 0.45 -11.45
N LYS A 72 -9.95 0.06 -10.73
CA LYS A 72 -10.65 0.91 -9.76
C LYS A 72 -9.94 1.00 -8.41
N TYR A 73 -9.02 0.07 -8.13
CA TYR A 73 -8.26 0.04 -6.89
C TYR A 73 -6.92 0.76 -7.05
N ASP A 74 -6.50 1.46 -6.01
CA ASP A 74 -5.20 2.12 -5.94
C ASP A 74 -4.09 1.10 -5.64
N VAL A 75 -4.44 0.08 -4.82
CA VAL A 75 -3.57 -1.04 -4.47
C VAL A 75 -4.35 -2.34 -4.46
N ILE A 76 -3.72 -3.42 -4.91
CA ILE A 76 -4.18 -4.78 -4.71
C ILE A 76 -3.21 -5.46 -3.75
N ALA A 77 -3.75 -5.84 -2.58
CA ALA A 77 -3.04 -6.58 -1.56
C ALA A 77 -3.32 -8.08 -1.70
N VAL A 78 -2.29 -8.91 -1.58
CA VAL A 78 -2.38 -10.37 -1.64
C VAL A 78 -2.08 -10.95 -0.28
N GLY A 79 -3.03 -11.70 0.28
CA GLY A 79 -2.99 -12.25 1.62
C GLY A 79 -2.17 -13.52 1.76
N VAL A 80 -2.34 -14.16 2.92
CA VAL A 80 -1.59 -15.35 3.35
C VAL A 80 -1.75 -16.48 2.35
N VAL A 81 -0.63 -16.97 1.80
CA VAL A 81 -0.56 -18.10 0.86
C VAL A 81 -1.64 -18.07 -0.24
N ALA A 82 -2.02 -16.86 -0.68
CA ALA A 82 -3.12 -16.73 -1.64
C ALA A 82 -2.75 -17.33 -3.01
N TYR A 83 -1.51 -17.22 -3.46
CA TYR A 83 -1.03 -17.87 -4.69
C TYR A 83 -1.03 -19.40 -4.60
N ASP A 84 -1.01 -19.96 -3.40
CA ASP A 84 -1.15 -21.40 -3.19
C ASP A 84 -2.62 -21.84 -3.16
N LYS A 85 -3.47 -21.12 -2.42
CA LYS A 85 -4.80 -21.59 -2.03
C LYS A 85 -5.98 -20.88 -2.70
N ASN A 86 -5.77 -19.71 -3.34
CA ASN A 86 -6.82 -18.96 -3.99
C ASN A 86 -6.90 -19.31 -5.49
N GLU A 87 -7.75 -20.30 -5.85
CA GLU A 87 -7.88 -20.75 -7.23
C GLU A 87 -8.27 -19.62 -8.20
N PRO A 88 -9.22 -18.71 -7.87
CA PRO A 88 -9.47 -17.55 -8.74
C PRO A 88 -8.23 -16.71 -9.04
N LEU A 89 -7.34 -16.49 -8.07
CA LEU A 89 -6.08 -15.79 -8.32
C LEU A 89 -5.16 -16.58 -9.26
N LYS A 90 -5.00 -17.89 -9.00
CA LYS A 90 -4.13 -18.78 -9.81
C LYS A 90 -4.59 -18.85 -11.26
N GLU A 91 -5.89 -18.84 -11.51
CA GLU A 91 -6.47 -18.83 -12.85
C GLU A 91 -6.30 -17.46 -13.55
N ASN A 92 -6.23 -16.36 -12.77
CA ASN A 92 -6.32 -15.00 -13.30
C ASN A 92 -5.08 -14.12 -13.02
N PHE A 93 -3.96 -14.70 -12.57
CA PHE A 93 -2.76 -13.92 -12.23
C PHE A 93 -2.28 -13.03 -13.42
N LYS A 94 -2.51 -13.45 -14.66
CA LYS A 94 -2.15 -12.65 -15.83
C LYS A 94 -2.92 -11.33 -15.90
N VAL A 95 -4.20 -11.32 -15.50
CA VAL A 95 -5.02 -10.10 -15.43
C VAL A 95 -4.52 -9.19 -14.30
N VAL A 96 -4.08 -9.79 -13.19
CA VAL A 96 -3.46 -9.04 -12.08
C VAL A 96 -2.12 -8.42 -12.53
N ASN A 97 -1.33 -9.17 -13.30
CA ASN A 97 -0.09 -8.64 -13.85
C ASN A 97 -0.36 -7.48 -14.86
N GLU A 98 -1.37 -7.62 -15.72
CA GLU A 98 -1.80 -6.55 -16.61
C GLU A 98 -2.24 -5.28 -15.86
N TYR A 99 -2.92 -5.45 -14.70
CA TYR A 99 -3.25 -4.32 -13.82
C TYR A 99 -2.00 -3.56 -13.38
N VAL A 100 -0.94 -4.28 -12.98
CA VAL A 100 0.34 -3.65 -12.61
C VAL A 100 0.95 -2.91 -13.81
N GLU A 101 1.05 -3.57 -14.97
CA GLU A 101 1.62 -2.98 -16.18
C GLU A 101 0.91 -1.68 -16.61
N LYS A 102 -0.41 -1.60 -16.37
CA LYS A 102 -1.24 -0.40 -16.61
C LYS A 102 -1.14 0.67 -15.51
N GLY A 103 -0.26 0.53 -14.54
CA GLY A 103 0.00 1.53 -13.51
C GLY A 103 -0.58 1.20 -12.13
N GLY A 104 -1.11 0.00 -11.93
CA GLY A 104 -1.54 -0.49 -10.64
C GLY A 104 -0.38 -0.75 -9.67
N TYR A 105 -0.71 -0.98 -8.43
CA TYR A 105 0.24 -1.40 -7.40
C TYR A 105 -0.20 -2.73 -6.80
N LEU A 106 0.66 -3.74 -6.90
CA LEU A 106 0.46 -5.06 -6.34
C LEU A 106 1.45 -5.28 -5.19
N VAL A 107 0.96 -5.77 -4.06
CA VAL A 107 1.81 -6.11 -2.91
C VAL A 107 1.33 -7.39 -2.24
N THR A 108 2.23 -8.35 -2.00
CA THR A 108 1.96 -9.43 -1.06
C THR A 108 2.14 -8.87 0.35
N VAL A 109 1.14 -9.04 1.21
CA VAL A 109 1.15 -8.52 2.59
C VAL A 109 1.34 -9.61 3.63
N ASP A 110 1.63 -10.82 3.15
CA ASP A 110 2.03 -11.96 3.96
C ASP A 110 2.80 -12.96 3.06
N PHE A 111 3.37 -14.01 3.67
CA PHE A 111 4.17 -14.98 2.94
C PHE A 111 3.35 -15.81 1.94
N GLN A 112 4.04 -16.37 0.95
CA GLN A 112 3.50 -17.31 -0.02
C GLN A 112 4.26 -18.63 0.08
N GLN A 113 3.61 -19.76 -0.23
CA GLN A 113 4.29 -21.06 -0.17
C GLN A 113 5.09 -21.35 -1.43
N ASP A 114 6.23 -22.01 -1.27
CA ASP A 114 7.13 -22.38 -2.37
C ASP A 114 6.67 -23.61 -3.15
N SER A 115 6.04 -24.59 -2.47
CA SER A 115 5.66 -25.91 -3.05
C SER A 115 4.69 -25.81 -4.23
N THR A 116 3.91 -24.75 -4.29
CA THR A 116 2.94 -24.50 -5.37
C THR A 116 3.26 -23.20 -6.12
N TRP A 117 4.35 -22.56 -5.77
CA TRP A 117 4.76 -21.33 -6.39
C TRP A 117 5.14 -21.53 -7.86
N ASN A 118 4.55 -20.71 -8.73
CA ASN A 118 4.98 -20.59 -10.11
C ASN A 118 5.75 -19.29 -10.27
N LYS A 119 6.99 -19.36 -10.70
CA LYS A 119 7.86 -18.18 -10.88
C LYS A 119 7.28 -17.09 -11.78
N ASN A 120 6.27 -17.39 -12.56
CA ASN A 120 5.60 -16.45 -13.46
C ASN A 120 4.30 -15.88 -12.89
N PHE A 121 3.97 -16.12 -11.61
CA PHE A 121 2.78 -15.53 -10.97
C PHE A 121 2.84 -14.01 -10.91
N LEU A 122 4.02 -13.45 -10.78
CA LEU A 122 4.25 -12.01 -10.75
C LEU A 122 4.64 -11.47 -12.14
N PRO A 123 4.57 -10.15 -12.37
CA PRO A 123 4.94 -9.54 -13.65
C PRO A 123 6.37 -9.84 -14.11
N HIS A 124 7.25 -10.13 -13.18
CA HIS A 124 8.62 -10.57 -13.44
C HIS A 124 8.86 -11.91 -12.75
N PRO A 125 9.62 -12.82 -13.39
CA PRO A 125 9.92 -14.11 -12.77
C PRO A 125 10.60 -13.94 -11.41
N LEU A 126 10.12 -14.69 -10.44
CA LEU A 126 10.68 -14.76 -9.09
C LEU A 126 10.58 -16.19 -8.59
N GLU A 127 11.69 -16.79 -8.22
CA GLU A 127 11.73 -18.12 -7.61
C GLU A 127 11.76 -17.98 -6.10
N LEU A 128 10.85 -18.68 -5.43
CA LEU A 128 10.85 -18.79 -3.98
C LEU A 128 11.59 -20.05 -3.60
N LEU A 129 12.38 -19.95 -2.57
CA LEU A 129 13.02 -21.06 -1.92
C LEU A 129 12.52 -21.08 -0.49
N ASP A 130 12.41 -22.24 0.09
CA ASP A 130 12.07 -22.42 1.51
C ASP A 130 13.36 -22.30 2.33
N PRO A 131 13.86 -21.10 2.59
CA PRO A 131 14.95 -20.95 3.53
C PRO A 131 14.36 -21.21 4.90
N ASP A 132 14.92 -22.13 5.65
CA ASP A 132 14.64 -22.30 7.07
C ASP A 132 15.03 -21.00 7.80
N LEU A 133 14.15 -20.01 7.68
CA LEU A 133 14.30 -18.69 8.27
C LEU A 133 13.64 -18.73 9.65
N ASP A 134 14.46 -19.03 10.63
CA ASP A 134 14.13 -18.81 12.03
C ASP A 134 13.83 -17.33 12.30
N ASP A 135 13.64 -16.94 13.56
CA ASP A 135 13.37 -15.59 14.09
C ASP A 135 14.36 -14.50 13.64
N ASN A 136 14.69 -14.47 12.36
CA ASN A 136 15.65 -13.55 11.80
C ASN A 136 15.06 -12.14 11.69
N VAL A 137 15.86 -11.20 12.12
CA VAL A 137 15.53 -9.79 12.08
C VAL A 137 15.72 -9.27 10.65
N GLY A 138 14.71 -8.63 10.10
CA GLY A 138 14.82 -7.93 8.83
C GLY A 138 15.70 -6.69 8.94
N VAL A 139 16.52 -6.46 7.92
CA VAL A 139 17.39 -5.28 7.81
C VAL A 139 17.05 -4.52 6.55
N ILE A 140 16.75 -3.23 6.70
CA ILE A 140 16.47 -2.34 5.57
C ILE A 140 17.77 -2.12 4.78
N LEU A 141 17.74 -2.41 3.48
CA LEU A 141 18.88 -2.25 2.58
C LEU A 141 18.81 -1.02 1.69
N ALA A 142 17.60 -0.55 1.38
CA ALA A 142 17.40 0.43 0.33
C ALA A 142 16.75 1.71 0.86
N ASP A 143 17.17 2.84 0.31
CA ASP A 143 16.46 4.10 0.47
C ASP A 143 15.22 4.12 -0.44
N HIS A 144 14.07 3.68 0.09
CA HIS A 144 12.82 3.58 -0.64
C HIS A 144 11.68 4.26 0.13
N ASP A 145 10.72 4.86 -0.59
CA ASP A 145 9.59 5.58 0.00
C ASP A 145 8.70 4.69 0.89
N ILE A 146 8.67 3.38 0.66
CA ILE A 146 7.95 2.41 1.50
C ILE A 146 8.37 2.45 2.98
N PHE A 147 9.60 2.90 3.27
CA PHE A 147 10.10 3.05 4.64
C PHE A 147 9.91 4.46 5.22
N LYS A 148 9.35 5.37 4.42
CA LYS A 148 9.21 6.78 4.80
C LYS A 148 7.76 7.24 4.93
N LYS A 149 6.83 6.56 4.24
CA LYS A 149 5.45 7.01 4.08
C LYS A 149 4.46 5.85 4.24
N PRO A 150 3.35 6.06 4.97
CA PRO A 150 3.04 7.25 5.77
C PRO A 150 3.85 7.34 7.07
N ASN A 151 4.53 6.25 7.49
CA ASN A 151 5.31 6.19 8.72
C ASN A 151 6.80 6.11 8.43
N ALA A 152 7.64 6.60 9.34
CA ALA A 152 9.08 6.42 9.28
C ALA A 152 9.46 5.06 9.87
N LEU A 153 9.70 4.06 8.99
CA LEU A 153 10.10 2.72 9.41
C LEU A 153 11.62 2.61 9.57
N THR A 154 12.03 1.81 10.52
CA THR A 154 13.44 1.49 10.81
C THR A 154 13.59 -0.01 11.01
N ASP A 155 14.80 -0.53 11.09
CA ASP A 155 15.07 -1.95 11.36
C ASP A 155 14.33 -2.49 12.60
N LYS A 156 14.00 -1.62 13.56
CA LYS A 156 13.23 -1.99 14.76
C LYS A 156 11.82 -2.49 14.43
N HIS A 157 11.24 -2.03 13.33
CA HIS A 157 9.92 -2.48 12.87
C HIS A 157 9.95 -3.89 12.27
N PHE A 158 11.14 -4.38 11.92
CA PHE A 158 11.37 -5.68 11.29
C PHE A 158 12.19 -6.61 12.17
N GLY A 159 12.31 -6.26 13.45
CA GLY A 159 12.95 -7.09 14.47
C GLY A 159 12.02 -8.18 14.98
N GLY A 160 12.58 -9.21 15.60
CA GLY A 160 11.82 -10.21 16.33
C GLY A 160 10.88 -9.58 17.36
N GLY A 161 9.84 -10.29 17.76
CA GLY A 161 8.87 -9.80 18.74
C GLY A 161 7.55 -9.31 18.16
N TRP A 162 7.24 -9.64 16.90
CA TRP A 162 5.89 -9.44 16.35
C TRP A 162 4.85 -10.35 17.01
N GLY A 163 5.29 -11.43 17.65
CA GLY A 163 4.48 -12.42 18.34
C GLY A 163 4.63 -13.82 17.76
N ALA A 164 3.81 -14.76 18.16
CA ALA A 164 3.86 -16.12 17.61
C ALA A 164 3.65 -16.09 16.08
N GLY A 165 4.64 -16.52 15.32
CA GLY A 165 4.64 -16.47 13.87
C GLY A 165 5.24 -15.18 13.29
N ASP A 166 6.07 -14.48 14.04
CA ASP A 166 6.83 -13.30 13.56
C ASP A 166 8.11 -13.66 12.78
N PHE A 167 8.22 -14.88 12.37
CA PHE A 167 9.29 -15.34 11.49
C PHE A 167 8.95 -15.04 10.02
N MET A 168 9.97 -15.08 9.21
CA MET A 168 9.88 -14.91 7.78
C MET A 168 9.86 -16.28 7.10
N ALA A 169 8.98 -16.47 6.13
CA ALA A 169 8.84 -17.74 5.43
C ALA A 169 8.91 -17.55 3.92
N ASP A 170 9.29 -18.58 3.20
CA ASP A 170 9.23 -18.74 1.74
C ASP A 170 9.64 -17.47 0.96
N GLY A 171 10.84 -16.98 1.24
CA GLY A 171 11.41 -15.83 0.56
C GLY A 171 12.25 -16.21 -0.67
N PRO A 172 12.57 -15.29 -1.56
CA PRO A 172 13.51 -15.53 -2.62
C PRO A 172 14.94 -15.61 -2.07
N HIS A 173 15.74 -16.61 -2.48
CA HIS A 173 17.18 -16.63 -2.20
C HIS A 173 17.94 -15.56 -2.96
N GLU A 174 17.39 -15.15 -4.10
CA GLU A 174 17.98 -14.16 -4.98
C GLU A 174 16.90 -13.20 -5.46
N ALA A 175 17.32 -11.99 -5.76
CA ALA A 175 16.47 -10.99 -6.41
C ALA A 175 17.06 -10.71 -7.81
N PRO A 176 16.77 -11.56 -8.81
CA PRO A 176 17.27 -11.35 -10.17
C PRO A 176 16.70 -10.06 -10.75
N LYS A 177 17.45 -9.40 -11.62
CA LYS A 177 16.91 -8.19 -12.29
C LYS A 177 15.57 -8.51 -12.98
N PRO A 178 14.55 -7.61 -12.89
CA PRO A 178 14.65 -6.22 -12.39
C PRO A 178 14.37 -6.06 -10.88
N TRP A 179 14.21 -7.14 -10.12
CA TRP A 179 13.94 -7.07 -8.69
C TRP A 179 15.06 -6.36 -7.92
N LYS A 180 14.68 -5.55 -6.94
CA LYS A 180 15.59 -4.87 -6.01
C LYS A 180 15.25 -5.30 -4.60
N PRO A 181 16.20 -5.86 -3.85
CA PRO A 181 16.00 -6.14 -2.43
C PRO A 181 15.74 -4.85 -1.66
N LEU A 182 14.71 -4.84 -0.85
CA LEU A 182 14.37 -3.76 0.07
C LEU A 182 14.72 -4.12 1.51
N ILE A 183 14.46 -5.37 1.89
CA ILE A 183 14.76 -5.94 3.21
C ILE A 183 15.43 -7.28 2.98
N THR A 184 16.46 -7.57 3.79
CA THR A 184 17.05 -8.91 3.88
C THR A 184 17.00 -9.41 5.31
N ASP A 185 17.08 -10.71 5.50
CA ASP A 185 17.37 -11.26 6.82
C ASP A 185 18.79 -10.87 7.27
N LYS A 186 18.97 -10.76 8.58
CA LYS A 186 20.23 -10.30 9.15
C LYS A 186 21.34 -11.34 9.04
N GLN A 187 20.98 -12.61 9.15
CA GLN A 187 21.93 -13.72 9.26
C GLN A 187 22.46 -14.15 7.89
N ASN A 188 21.56 -14.50 6.98
CA ASN A 188 21.89 -15.11 5.69
C ASN A 188 21.95 -14.09 4.54
N LYS A 189 21.45 -12.88 4.76
CA LYS A 189 21.32 -11.82 3.75
C LYS A 189 20.36 -12.19 2.60
N TRP A 190 19.47 -13.14 2.81
CA TRP A 190 18.45 -13.46 1.83
C TRP A 190 17.42 -12.35 1.71
N PRO A 191 16.95 -12.02 0.51
CA PRO A 191 15.89 -11.06 0.33
C PRO A 191 14.60 -11.52 1.00
N LEU A 192 13.96 -10.65 1.76
CA LEU A 192 12.67 -10.88 2.41
C LEU A 192 11.57 -10.04 1.78
N VAL A 193 11.94 -8.85 1.32
CA VAL A 193 11.07 -7.95 0.58
C VAL A 193 11.82 -7.48 -0.64
N VAL A 194 11.20 -7.66 -1.80
CA VAL A 194 11.74 -7.20 -3.08
C VAL A 194 10.72 -6.35 -3.83
N TRP A 195 11.21 -5.38 -4.57
CA TRP A 195 10.40 -4.47 -5.36
C TRP A 195 10.88 -4.42 -6.81
N ALA A 196 9.94 -4.27 -7.75
CA ALA A 196 10.23 -4.01 -9.14
C ALA A 196 9.20 -3.08 -9.77
N LYS A 197 9.62 -2.36 -10.81
CA LYS A 197 8.71 -1.73 -11.77
C LYS A 197 8.23 -2.76 -12.78
N ALA A 198 6.93 -2.70 -13.14
CA ALA A 198 6.38 -3.47 -14.24
C ALA A 198 5.47 -2.54 -15.07
N GLY A 199 5.89 -2.23 -16.28
CA GLY A 199 5.23 -1.21 -17.09
C GLY A 199 5.17 0.15 -16.37
N LYS A 200 3.96 0.65 -16.12
CA LYS A 200 3.72 1.91 -15.39
C LYS A 200 3.53 1.70 -13.89
N GLY A 201 3.41 0.47 -13.42
CA GLY A 201 3.08 0.12 -12.05
C GLY A 201 4.27 -0.34 -11.22
N ASP A 202 3.95 -0.79 -10.03
CA ASP A 202 4.90 -1.30 -9.04
C ASP A 202 4.43 -2.63 -8.51
N VAL A 203 5.37 -3.53 -8.23
CA VAL A 203 5.11 -4.77 -7.52
C VAL A 203 6.07 -4.90 -6.35
N VAL A 204 5.53 -5.25 -5.20
CA VAL A 204 6.30 -5.62 -4.00
C VAL A 204 5.95 -7.05 -3.64
N PHE A 205 6.94 -7.90 -3.63
CA PHE A 205 6.82 -9.22 -3.03
C PHE A 205 7.40 -9.16 -1.61
N ASN A 206 6.61 -9.64 -0.66
CA ASN A 206 6.95 -9.66 0.75
C ASN A 206 6.74 -11.06 1.32
N SER A 207 7.71 -11.56 2.06
CA SER A 207 7.64 -12.83 2.79
C SER A 207 7.49 -12.67 4.31
N LEU A 208 7.34 -11.45 4.81
CA LEU A 208 7.09 -11.21 6.22
C LEU A 208 5.63 -11.53 6.57
N GLN A 209 5.40 -12.12 7.74
CA GLN A 209 4.06 -12.47 8.22
C GLN A 209 3.33 -11.24 8.81
N ILE A 210 3.05 -10.23 7.97
CA ILE A 210 2.45 -8.97 8.43
C ILE A 210 1.01 -9.19 8.92
N LEU A 211 0.15 -9.81 8.10
CA LEU A 211 -1.26 -9.98 8.46
C LEU A 211 -1.43 -10.95 9.62
N GLN A 212 -0.70 -12.06 9.61
CA GLN A 212 -0.78 -13.04 10.69
C GLN A 212 -0.35 -12.44 12.02
N SER A 213 0.79 -11.73 12.06
CA SER A 213 1.26 -11.08 13.27
C SER A 213 0.30 -10.00 13.75
N LEU A 214 -0.15 -9.13 12.84
CA LEU A 214 -1.06 -8.04 13.20
C LEU A 214 -2.43 -8.54 13.64
N GLY A 215 -2.98 -9.53 12.95
CA GLY A 215 -4.28 -10.12 13.28
C GLY A 215 -4.31 -10.78 14.65
N ARG A 216 -3.21 -11.42 15.03
CA ARG A 216 -3.08 -12.10 16.33
C ARG A 216 -2.69 -11.18 17.48
N THR A 217 -1.88 -10.16 17.23
CA THR A 217 -1.27 -9.35 18.31
C THR A 217 -1.81 -7.93 18.39
N GLY A 218 -2.29 -7.36 17.29
CA GLY A 218 -2.70 -5.95 17.21
C GLY A 218 -1.56 -4.94 17.44
N LYS A 219 -0.29 -5.35 17.30
CA LYS A 219 0.87 -4.49 17.56
C LYS A 219 0.92 -3.29 16.63
N LYS A 220 1.16 -2.13 17.20
CA LYS A 220 1.20 -0.84 16.50
C LYS A 220 2.29 -0.82 15.44
N GLU A 221 3.48 -1.33 15.73
CA GLU A 221 4.62 -1.35 14.83
C GLU A 221 4.31 -2.17 13.57
N VAL A 222 3.63 -3.30 13.71
CA VAL A 222 3.20 -4.14 12.59
C VAL A 222 2.10 -3.44 11.79
N SER A 223 1.19 -2.70 12.46
CA SER A 223 0.20 -1.86 11.78
C SER A 223 0.86 -0.75 10.94
N GLU A 224 1.91 -0.11 11.46
CA GLU A 224 2.67 0.91 10.73
C GLU A 224 3.35 0.30 9.48
N VAL A 225 3.88 -0.92 9.57
CA VAL A 225 4.42 -1.66 8.42
C VAL A 225 3.33 -1.91 7.39
N LEU A 226 2.16 -2.43 7.78
CA LEU A 226 1.05 -2.67 6.86
C LEU A 226 0.60 -1.38 6.15
N HIS A 227 0.47 -0.27 6.89
CA HIS A 227 0.12 1.02 6.30
C HIS A 227 1.14 1.45 5.24
N ASN A 228 2.43 1.33 5.53
CA ASN A 228 3.46 1.71 4.57
C ASN A 228 3.41 0.81 3.32
N PHE A 229 3.28 -0.49 3.51
CA PHE A 229 3.24 -1.45 2.39
C PHE A 229 2.04 -1.20 1.48
N LEU A 230 0.91 -0.72 2.00
CA LEU A 230 -0.26 -0.40 1.19
C LEU A 230 -0.22 1.01 0.60
N PHE A 231 0.29 2.00 1.33
CA PHE A 231 -0.01 3.41 1.03
C PHE A 231 1.17 4.29 0.64
N TRP A 232 2.40 3.77 0.56
CA TRP A 232 3.59 4.57 0.24
C TRP A 232 3.52 5.32 -1.10
N ARG A 233 2.79 4.75 -2.08
CA ARG A 233 2.61 5.38 -3.39
C ARG A 233 1.60 6.53 -3.39
N GLY A 234 0.68 6.54 -2.43
CA GLY A 234 -0.50 7.39 -2.50
C GLY A 234 -1.49 6.93 -3.58
N PRO A 235 -2.53 7.72 -3.84
CA PRO A 235 -3.56 7.39 -4.82
C PRO A 235 -2.98 7.32 -6.22
N ARG A 236 -3.54 6.40 -7.03
CA ARG A 236 -3.17 6.30 -8.43
C ARG A 236 -3.60 7.57 -9.17
N THR A 237 -2.64 8.22 -9.83
CA THR A 237 -2.96 9.36 -10.70
C THR A 237 -3.75 8.84 -11.91
N VAL A 238 -5.05 9.09 -11.90
CA VAL A 238 -5.86 8.91 -13.11
C VAL A 238 -5.43 9.99 -14.10
N ASP A 239 -5.09 9.59 -15.33
CA ASP A 239 -4.70 10.52 -16.40
C ASP A 239 -5.68 11.71 -16.42
N ALA A 240 -5.16 12.93 -16.40
CA ALA A 240 -5.95 14.16 -16.34
C ALA A 240 -7.03 14.25 -17.45
N LYS A 241 -6.83 13.55 -18.56
CA LYS A 241 -7.81 13.41 -19.66
C LYS A 241 -9.13 12.75 -19.22
N GLY A 242 -9.10 11.77 -18.30
CA GLY A 242 -10.31 11.14 -17.79
C GLY A 242 -11.11 12.02 -16.83
N LYS A 243 -10.42 12.87 -16.03
CA LYS A 243 -11.07 13.79 -15.09
C LYS A 243 -11.70 15.00 -15.78
N LEU A 244 -11.09 15.52 -16.85
CA LEU A 244 -11.63 16.64 -17.61
C LEU A 244 -12.94 16.26 -18.33
N ALA A 245 -13.03 15.06 -18.89
CA ALA A 245 -14.24 14.62 -19.58
C ALA A 245 -15.47 14.52 -18.65
N THR A 246 -15.29 14.03 -17.42
CA THR A 246 -16.37 13.94 -16.43
C THR A 246 -16.79 15.31 -15.88
N THR A 247 -15.85 16.21 -15.66
CA THR A 247 -16.15 17.57 -15.15
C THR A 247 -16.91 18.39 -16.20
N TRP A 248 -16.58 18.27 -17.48
CA TRP A 248 -17.26 18.96 -18.57
C TRP A 248 -18.68 18.41 -18.86
N SER A 249 -18.92 17.12 -18.62
CA SER A 249 -20.26 16.53 -18.78
C SER A 249 -21.23 16.99 -17.69
N VAL A 250 -20.76 17.19 -16.47
CA VAL A 250 -21.56 17.72 -15.36
C VAL A 250 -21.88 19.20 -15.54
N LEU A 251 -20.96 20.00 -16.07
CA LEU A 251 -21.15 21.43 -16.32
C LEU A 251 -22.08 21.73 -17.50
N LYS A 252 -22.30 20.79 -18.41
CA LYS A 252 -23.26 20.97 -19.54
C LYS A 252 -24.69 20.59 -19.21
N MET A 253 -24.99 20.06 -18.02
CA MET A 253 -26.35 19.70 -17.59
C MET A 253 -26.99 20.72 -16.65
N HIS A 254 -26.42 21.90 -16.54
CA HIS A 254 -26.93 23.09 -15.89
C HIS A 254 -26.81 24.30 -16.84
#